data_b71b04238426e0fcb34f8fe1310e56ec
#
_entry.id   b71b04238426e0fcb34f8fe1310e56ec
#
_cell.length_a   1.000
_cell.length_b   1.000
_cell.length_c   1.000
_cell.angle_alpha   90.00
_cell.angle_beta   90.00
_cell.angle_gamma   90.00
#
_symmetry.space_group_name_H-M   'P 1'
#
loop_
_entity.id
_entity.type
_entity.pdbx_description
1 polymer ?
#
loop_
_entity_poly.entity_id
_entity_poly.type
_entity_poly.pdbx_seq_one_letter_code
_entity_poly.pdbx_strand_id
1 'polypeptide(L)'
;MKNWEYYKDDIKRYGVDRFAIKKDGTATKCYSIRCKECRFLDDCVMEKTKFLYQEHHEEPIKLTHLEYELLKEFVKEYNYIVRNKADNSLSLHLEKPYRYISELRWSRLGESYQLNYFFNKFFKFIEWEFQPINIQDILDNCVVVEKNEKRESKGNYISTKYIKYLKEKQNGKIRSNN
;
A
#
# COMPACT_ATOMS: atom_id res chain seq x y z
N MET A 1 18.76 4.28 10.68
CA MET A 1 17.88 4.83 11.77
C MET A 1 17.45 3.71 12.67
N LYS A 2 17.38 3.92 13.99
CA LYS A 2 16.90 2.87 14.91
C LYS A 2 15.39 2.88 15.05
N ASN A 3 14.80 1.74 15.46
CA ASN A 3 13.35 1.64 15.64
C ASN A 3 12.78 2.68 16.61
N TRP A 4 13.50 3.01 17.71
CA TRP A 4 13.03 4.04 18.65
C TRP A 4 12.93 5.43 18.00
N GLU A 5 13.76 5.75 17.01
CA GLU A 5 13.70 7.00 16.26
C GLU A 5 12.50 7.02 15.31
N TYR A 6 12.25 5.90 14.64
CA TYR A 6 11.11 5.73 13.76
C TYR A 6 9.76 5.85 14.50
N TYR A 7 9.64 5.16 15.66
CA TYR A 7 8.41 5.18 16.45
C TYR A 7 8.38 6.31 17.50
N LYS A 8 9.23 7.30 17.42
CA LYS A 8 9.41 8.36 18.43
C LYS A 8 8.10 9.07 18.82
N ASP A 9 7.27 9.41 17.82
CA ASP A 9 6.03 10.14 18.06
C ASP A 9 4.94 9.23 18.67
N ASP A 10 4.89 7.96 18.29
CA ASP A 10 4.01 6.98 18.90
C ASP A 10 4.42 6.68 20.34
N ILE A 11 5.72 6.57 20.61
CA ILE A 11 6.26 6.40 21.96
C ILE A 11 5.92 7.60 22.83
N LYS A 12 6.04 8.82 22.32
CA LYS A 12 5.62 10.03 23.04
C LYS A 12 4.11 10.04 23.32
N ARG A 13 3.31 9.59 22.34
CA ARG A 13 1.85 9.58 22.41
C ARG A 13 1.31 8.56 23.39
N TYR A 14 1.91 7.37 23.44
CA TYR A 14 1.40 6.24 24.25
C TYR A 14 2.16 6.01 25.55
N GLY A 15 3.38 6.53 25.67
CA GLY A 15 4.34 6.18 26.73
C GLY A 15 5.03 4.84 26.41
N VAL A 16 6.32 4.74 26.72
CA VAL A 16 7.13 3.55 26.41
C VAL A 16 6.56 2.26 27.00
N ASP A 17 6.00 2.32 28.22
CA ASP A 17 5.43 1.16 28.88
C ASP A 17 4.17 0.63 28.22
N ARG A 18 3.37 1.55 27.65
CA ARG A 18 2.08 1.26 27.00
C ARG A 18 2.17 1.13 25.49
N PHE A 19 3.32 1.40 24.93
CA PHE A 19 3.59 1.24 23.50
C PHE A 19 3.64 -0.24 23.12
N ALA A 20 2.97 -0.59 22.06
CA ALA A 20 2.98 -1.92 21.45
C ALA A 20 3.00 -1.81 19.92
N ILE A 21 3.44 -2.86 19.27
CA ILE A 21 3.44 -2.97 17.82
C ILE A 21 2.68 -4.24 17.44
N LYS A 22 1.73 -4.12 16.55
CA LYS A 22 1.05 -5.26 15.94
C LYS A 22 2.00 -6.05 15.04
N LYS A 23 1.62 -7.25 14.66
CA LYS A 23 2.40 -8.08 13.72
C LYS A 23 2.57 -7.47 12.32
N ASP A 24 1.68 -6.56 11.95
CA ASP A 24 1.74 -5.78 10.71
C ASP A 24 2.63 -4.53 10.77
N GLY A 25 3.31 -4.29 11.90
CA GLY A 25 4.18 -3.14 12.11
C GLY A 25 3.48 -1.89 12.67
N THR A 26 2.14 -1.88 12.79
CA THR A 26 1.38 -0.73 13.26
C THR A 26 1.58 -0.49 14.75
N ALA A 27 1.97 0.73 15.12
CA ALA A 27 2.07 1.16 16.51
C ALA A 27 0.69 1.34 17.16
N THR A 28 0.54 0.92 18.40
CA THR A 28 -0.72 1.00 19.15
C THR A 28 -0.49 0.98 20.66
N LYS A 29 -1.56 1.12 21.44
CA LYS A 29 -1.51 0.92 22.89
C LYS A 29 -1.60 -0.56 23.25
N CYS A 30 -0.77 -1.01 24.19
CA CYS A 30 -0.72 -2.41 24.62
C CYS A 30 -2.10 -2.99 24.99
N TYR A 31 -2.89 -2.24 25.77
CA TYR A 31 -4.23 -2.68 26.18
C TYR A 31 -5.31 -2.62 25.10
N SER A 32 -4.97 -2.10 23.93
CA SER A 32 -5.92 -2.04 22.77
C SER A 32 -5.83 -3.25 21.85
N ILE A 33 -4.91 -4.17 22.12
CA ILE A 33 -4.72 -5.40 21.35
C ILE A 33 -4.54 -6.60 22.26
N ARG A 34 -4.86 -7.79 21.75
CA ARG A 34 -4.56 -9.04 22.47
C ARG A 34 -3.08 -9.38 22.30
N CYS A 35 -2.45 -9.98 23.33
CA CYS A 35 -1.04 -10.34 23.26
C CYS A 35 -0.67 -11.18 22.04
N LYS A 36 -1.56 -12.10 21.59
CA LYS A 36 -1.37 -12.90 20.37
C LYS A 36 -1.27 -12.10 19.07
N GLU A 37 -1.74 -10.86 19.06
CA GLU A 37 -1.70 -9.92 17.93
C GLU A 37 -0.51 -8.98 18.03
N CYS A 38 0.13 -8.94 19.21
CA CYS A 38 1.31 -8.14 19.47
C CYS A 38 2.57 -8.82 18.92
N ARG A 39 3.53 -8.01 18.46
CA ARG A 39 4.84 -8.49 18.02
C ARG A 39 5.67 -9.02 19.19
N PHE A 40 5.46 -8.50 20.40
CA PHE A 40 6.19 -8.84 21.62
C PHE A 40 5.39 -9.82 22.46
N LEU A 41 5.49 -11.13 22.18
CA LEU A 41 4.54 -12.12 22.70
C LEU A 41 4.90 -12.62 24.11
N ASP A 42 6.15 -12.99 24.36
CA ASP A 42 6.52 -13.77 25.56
C ASP A 42 7.11 -12.91 26.69
N ASP A 43 8.16 -12.18 26.44
CA ASP A 43 8.74 -11.20 27.35
C ASP A 43 8.65 -9.80 26.74
N CYS A 44 7.46 -9.23 26.81
CA CYS A 44 7.15 -8.00 26.08
C CYS A 44 8.06 -6.81 26.49
N VAL A 45 8.58 -6.76 27.70
CA VAL A 45 9.46 -5.67 28.16
C VAL A 45 10.84 -5.84 27.53
N MET A 46 11.41 -7.02 27.64
CA MET A 46 12.74 -7.33 27.14
C MET A 46 12.76 -7.29 25.59
N GLU A 47 11.79 -7.92 24.94
CA GLU A 47 11.68 -7.94 23.48
C GLU A 47 11.45 -6.56 22.90
N LYS A 48 10.59 -5.75 23.53
CA LYS A 48 10.37 -4.36 23.12
C LYS A 48 11.65 -3.55 23.22
N THR A 49 12.38 -3.68 24.34
CA THR A 49 13.65 -2.97 24.55
C THR A 49 14.66 -3.36 23.46
N LYS A 50 14.87 -4.65 23.25
CA LYS A 50 15.76 -5.13 22.18
C LYS A 50 15.36 -4.59 20.81
N PHE A 51 14.05 -4.66 20.47
CA PHE A 51 13.52 -4.17 19.21
C PHE A 51 13.79 -2.67 19.01
N LEU A 52 13.56 -1.84 20.03
CA LEU A 52 13.73 -0.40 19.92
C LEU A 52 15.19 0.00 19.61
N TYR A 53 16.16 -0.78 20.06
CA TYR A 53 17.58 -0.54 19.79
C TYR A 53 18.09 -1.18 18.49
N GLN A 54 17.30 -1.99 17.80
CA GLN A 54 17.66 -2.53 16.49
C GLN A 54 17.55 -1.45 15.40
N GLU A 55 18.30 -1.63 14.33
CA GLU A 55 18.12 -0.84 13.12
C GLU A 55 16.70 -1.03 12.57
N HIS A 56 16.09 0.09 12.19
CA HIS A 56 14.78 0.07 11.57
C HIS A 56 14.93 -0.39 10.12
N HIS A 57 14.32 -1.51 9.84
CA HIS A 57 14.16 -2.02 8.48
C HIS A 57 12.67 -2.01 8.16
N GLU A 58 12.25 -1.13 7.28
CA GLU A 58 10.93 -1.23 6.69
C GLU A 58 10.85 -2.55 5.93
N GLU A 59 9.85 -3.37 6.24
CA GLU A 59 9.62 -4.56 5.43
C GLU A 59 9.26 -4.10 4.03
N PRO A 60 9.99 -4.55 3.02
CA PRO A 60 9.71 -4.14 1.65
C PRO A 60 8.28 -4.54 1.27
N ILE A 61 7.62 -3.67 0.54
CA ILE A 61 6.27 -3.93 0.04
C ILE A 61 6.32 -5.17 -0.86
N LYS A 62 5.55 -6.20 -0.51
CA LYS A 62 5.46 -7.44 -1.29
C LYS A 62 4.44 -7.27 -2.40
N LEU A 63 4.90 -7.27 -3.64
CA LEU A 63 4.07 -7.20 -4.83
C LEU A 63 4.06 -8.54 -5.56
N THR A 64 2.91 -8.90 -6.10
CA THR A 64 2.87 -9.92 -7.14
C THR A 64 3.50 -9.36 -8.43
N HIS A 65 3.98 -10.23 -9.31
CA HIS A 65 4.53 -9.80 -10.59
C HIS A 65 3.54 -8.91 -11.39
N LEU A 66 2.26 -9.25 -11.35
CA LEU A 66 1.22 -8.45 -12.01
C LEU A 66 1.07 -7.04 -11.38
N GLU A 67 1.08 -6.93 -10.05
CA GLU A 67 1.00 -5.64 -9.37
C GLU A 67 2.21 -4.76 -9.70
N TYR A 68 3.40 -5.35 -9.74
CA TYR A 68 4.61 -4.66 -10.12
C TYR A 68 4.55 -4.11 -11.56
N GLU A 69 4.15 -4.92 -12.53
CA GLU A 69 4.02 -4.48 -13.92
C GLU A 69 2.92 -3.42 -14.09
N LEU A 70 1.81 -3.52 -13.34
CA LEU A 70 0.77 -2.47 -13.34
C LEU A 70 1.31 -1.14 -12.81
N LEU A 71 2.07 -1.14 -11.71
CA LEU A 71 2.66 0.11 -11.18
C LEU A 71 3.66 0.72 -12.16
N LYS A 72 4.45 -0.08 -12.87
CA LYS A 72 5.36 0.40 -13.93
C LYS A 72 4.61 1.09 -15.09
N GLU A 73 3.40 0.65 -15.40
CA GLU A 73 2.59 1.34 -16.39
C GLU A 73 1.94 2.60 -15.81
N PHE A 74 1.47 2.55 -14.54
CA PHE A 74 0.81 3.70 -13.90
C PHE A 74 1.76 4.88 -13.69
N VAL A 75 3.02 4.63 -13.29
CA VAL A 75 4.00 5.69 -13.02
C VAL A 75 4.35 6.53 -14.24
N LYS A 76 4.05 6.06 -15.45
CA LYS A 76 4.28 6.81 -16.68
C LYS A 76 3.36 8.03 -16.85
N GLU A 77 2.19 7.99 -16.21
CA GLU A 77 1.15 9.02 -16.35
C GLU A 77 0.73 9.62 -15.00
N TYR A 78 0.95 8.89 -13.88
CA TYR A 78 0.48 9.28 -12.56
C TYR A 78 1.56 9.10 -11.50
N ASN A 79 1.60 10.02 -10.54
CA ASN A 79 2.58 9.98 -9.47
C ASN A 79 2.07 9.31 -8.18
N TYR A 80 0.75 9.34 -7.95
CA TYR A 80 0.17 8.89 -6.69
C TYR A 80 -0.93 7.86 -6.90
N ILE A 81 -1.01 6.91 -5.97
CA ILE A 81 -2.09 5.94 -5.87
C ILE A 81 -2.71 5.99 -4.49
N VAL A 82 -4.04 5.95 -4.42
CA VAL A 82 -4.79 5.99 -3.17
C VAL A 82 -6.01 5.07 -3.24
N ARG A 83 -6.53 4.69 -2.07
CA ARG A 83 -7.77 3.91 -1.95
C ARG A 83 -8.85 4.75 -1.27
N ASN A 84 -10.04 4.81 -1.83
CA ASN A 84 -11.20 5.46 -1.25
C ASN A 84 -11.85 4.56 -0.19
N LYS A 85 -12.34 5.16 0.89
CA LYS A 85 -13.05 4.42 1.95
C LYS A 85 -14.49 4.11 1.57
N ALA A 86 -15.14 5.01 0.83
CA ALA A 86 -16.56 4.89 0.50
C ALA A 86 -16.90 3.64 -0.30
N ASP A 87 -16.05 3.27 -1.25
CA ASP A 87 -16.32 2.18 -2.20
C ASP A 87 -15.13 1.23 -2.39
N ASN A 88 -14.07 1.42 -1.59
CA ASN A 88 -12.82 0.65 -1.66
C ASN A 88 -12.13 0.72 -3.05
N SER A 89 -12.49 1.70 -3.88
CA SER A 89 -11.90 1.89 -5.20
C SER A 89 -10.51 2.49 -5.09
N LEU A 90 -9.66 2.14 -6.06
CA LEU A 90 -8.34 2.75 -6.25
C LEU A 90 -8.45 3.90 -7.23
N SER A 91 -7.71 4.97 -6.99
CA SER A 91 -7.55 6.08 -7.93
C SER A 91 -6.10 6.50 -8.06
N LEU A 92 -5.75 6.90 -9.27
CA LEU A 92 -4.44 7.41 -9.67
C LEU A 92 -4.52 8.92 -9.81
N HIS A 93 -3.48 9.62 -9.41
CA HIS A 93 -3.42 11.08 -9.45
C HIS A 93 -2.06 11.57 -9.92
N LEU A 94 -2.04 12.59 -10.76
CA LEU A 94 -0.81 13.25 -11.17
C LEU A 94 -0.24 14.09 -10.03
N GLU A 95 -1.11 14.82 -9.31
CA GLU A 95 -0.76 15.63 -8.15
C GLU A 95 -1.17 14.94 -6.85
N LYS A 96 -0.52 15.29 -5.73
CA LYS A 96 -0.83 14.71 -4.41
C LYS A 96 -2.26 15.06 -3.99
N PRO A 97 -3.18 14.08 -3.91
CA PRO A 97 -4.56 14.34 -3.54
C PRO A 97 -4.69 14.61 -2.03
N TYR A 98 -5.77 15.26 -1.62
CA TYR A 98 -6.16 15.43 -0.22
C TYR A 98 -7.46 14.73 0.09
N ARG A 99 -7.71 14.44 1.38
CA ARG A 99 -8.90 13.71 1.82
C ARG A 99 -10.14 14.60 1.90
N TYR A 100 -11.22 14.16 1.28
CA TYR A 100 -12.57 14.61 1.55
C TYR A 100 -13.20 13.70 2.60
N ILE A 101 -13.11 14.11 3.88
CA ILE A 101 -13.56 13.28 5.00
C ILE A 101 -15.08 13.08 4.96
N SER A 102 -15.85 14.10 4.58
CA SER A 102 -17.32 14.02 4.46
C SER A 102 -17.79 13.00 3.43
N GLU A 103 -17.02 12.80 2.36
CA GLU A 103 -17.36 11.88 1.28
C GLU A 103 -16.62 10.53 1.40
N LEU A 104 -15.71 10.42 2.36
CA LEU A 104 -14.82 9.27 2.51
C LEU A 104 -14.02 8.94 1.22
N ARG A 105 -13.63 9.99 0.49
CA ARG A 105 -12.94 9.91 -0.80
C ARG A 105 -11.74 10.85 -0.85
N TRP A 106 -10.87 10.59 -1.82
CA TRP A 106 -9.78 11.50 -2.17
C TRP A 106 -10.25 12.53 -3.20
N SER A 107 -9.65 13.73 -3.15
CA SER A 107 -9.94 14.81 -4.09
C SER A 107 -9.61 14.39 -5.53
N ARG A 108 -10.38 14.95 -6.46
CA ARG A 108 -10.15 14.78 -7.90
C ARG A 108 -9.57 16.05 -8.53
N LEU A 109 -8.85 16.86 -7.74
CA LEU A 109 -8.15 18.03 -8.28
C LEU A 109 -7.02 17.56 -9.20
N GLY A 110 -6.89 18.23 -10.33
CA GLY A 110 -5.95 17.87 -11.37
C GLY A 110 -6.35 16.60 -12.15
N GLU A 111 -5.40 16.07 -12.90
CA GLU A 111 -5.61 14.83 -13.65
C GLU A 111 -5.65 13.65 -12.69
N SER A 112 -6.77 12.95 -12.71
CA SER A 112 -6.97 11.77 -11.91
C SER A 112 -7.76 10.71 -12.68
N TYR A 113 -7.48 9.44 -12.40
CA TYR A 113 -8.15 8.30 -13.01
C TYR A 113 -8.62 7.32 -11.95
N GLN A 114 -9.93 7.07 -11.90
CA GLN A 114 -10.49 6.04 -11.04
C GLN A 114 -10.36 4.68 -11.72
N LEU A 115 -9.66 3.76 -11.07
CA LEU A 115 -9.51 2.41 -11.58
C LEU A 115 -10.84 1.65 -11.49
N ASN A 116 -11.05 0.76 -12.46
CA ASN A 116 -12.22 -0.11 -12.45
C ASN A 116 -12.22 -1.00 -11.19
N TYR A 117 -13.41 -1.38 -10.71
CA TYR A 117 -13.62 -2.20 -9.50
C TYR A 117 -12.81 -3.51 -9.50
N PHE A 118 -12.43 -4.05 -10.66
CA PHE A 118 -11.56 -5.22 -10.77
C PHE A 118 -10.21 -5.02 -10.08
N PHE A 119 -9.74 -3.77 -10.00
CA PHE A 119 -8.46 -3.45 -9.36
C PHE A 119 -8.57 -3.40 -7.84
N ASN A 120 -9.76 -3.39 -7.25
CA ASN A 120 -9.95 -3.30 -5.81
C ASN A 120 -9.33 -4.48 -5.03
N LYS A 121 -9.09 -5.61 -5.70
CA LYS A 121 -8.43 -6.79 -5.12
C LYS A 121 -6.89 -6.70 -5.10
N PHE A 122 -6.31 -5.78 -5.87
CA PHE A 122 -4.87 -5.53 -5.92
C PHE A 122 -4.46 -4.48 -4.89
N PHE A 123 -3.18 -4.37 -4.64
CA PHE A 123 -2.60 -3.33 -3.80
C PHE A 123 -3.28 -3.25 -2.43
N LYS A 124 -3.48 -4.39 -1.77
CA LYS A 124 -4.17 -4.50 -0.48
C LYS A 124 -3.49 -3.71 0.65
N PHE A 125 -2.21 -3.42 0.50
CA PHE A 125 -1.42 -2.61 1.42
C PHE A 125 -1.75 -1.12 1.33
N ILE A 126 -2.46 -0.65 0.29
CA ILE A 126 -2.93 0.73 0.19
C ILE A 126 -4.26 0.83 0.92
N GLU A 127 -4.26 1.50 2.07
CA GLU A 127 -5.44 1.70 2.89
C GLU A 127 -5.84 3.18 2.91
N TRP A 128 -7.10 3.44 3.21
CA TRP A 128 -7.63 4.81 3.34
C TRP A 128 -6.89 5.64 4.39
N GLU A 129 -6.49 4.99 5.47
CA GLU A 129 -5.84 5.60 6.64
C GLU A 129 -4.46 6.16 6.31
N PHE A 130 -3.82 5.64 5.28
CA PHE A 130 -2.48 6.09 4.86
C PHE A 130 -2.52 7.41 4.09
N GLN A 131 -1.40 8.11 4.04
CA GLN A 131 -1.21 9.26 3.16
C GLN A 131 -1.17 8.77 1.70
N PRO A 132 -1.40 9.66 0.70
CA PRO A 132 -1.20 9.32 -0.70
C PRO A 132 0.20 8.77 -0.91
N ILE A 133 0.30 7.58 -1.50
CA ILE A 133 1.57 6.91 -1.71
C ILE A 133 2.08 7.26 -3.10
N ASN A 134 3.34 7.67 -3.18
CA ASN A 134 4.01 7.89 -4.46
C ASN A 134 4.29 6.51 -5.10
N ILE A 135 3.94 6.37 -6.38
CA ILE A 135 4.07 5.09 -7.11
C ILE A 135 5.54 4.70 -7.29
N GLN A 136 6.42 5.70 -7.53
CA GLN A 136 7.85 5.44 -7.67
C GLN A 136 8.45 4.94 -6.34
N ASP A 137 8.03 5.52 -5.20
CA ASP A 137 8.48 5.06 -3.88
C ASP A 137 8.11 3.60 -3.62
N ILE A 138 6.93 3.15 -4.10
CA ILE A 138 6.56 1.72 -4.02
C ILE A 138 7.51 0.88 -4.86
N LEU A 139 7.78 1.28 -6.10
CA LEU A 139 8.65 0.54 -7.01
C LEU A 139 10.08 0.44 -6.50
N ASP A 140 10.59 1.49 -5.87
CA ASP A 140 11.95 1.56 -5.33
C ASP A 140 12.12 0.73 -4.05
N ASN A 141 11.03 0.48 -3.30
CA ASN A 141 11.05 -0.18 -2.00
C ASN A 141 10.24 -1.50 -1.96
N CYS A 142 9.97 -2.12 -3.11
CA CYS A 142 9.24 -3.37 -3.18
C CYS A 142 10.13 -4.58 -3.42
N VAL A 143 9.57 -5.75 -3.12
CA VAL A 143 10.06 -7.06 -3.58
C VAL A 143 8.96 -7.76 -4.36
N VAL A 144 9.30 -8.29 -5.51
CA VAL A 144 8.36 -9.08 -6.31
C VAL A 144 8.38 -10.51 -5.80
N VAL A 145 7.22 -10.98 -5.34
CA VAL A 145 7.05 -12.36 -4.86
C VAL A 145 6.37 -13.19 -5.94
N GLU A 146 7.02 -14.29 -6.33
CA GLU A 146 6.36 -15.30 -7.15
C GLU A 146 5.30 -16.00 -6.31
N LYS A 147 4.04 -15.97 -6.76
CA LYS A 147 3.05 -16.88 -6.21
C LYS A 147 3.49 -18.30 -6.59
N ASN A 148 3.95 -19.09 -5.64
CA ASN A 148 3.93 -20.53 -5.77
C ASN A 148 2.45 -20.93 -5.91
N GLU A 149 2.01 -21.07 -7.16
CA GLU A 149 0.69 -21.60 -7.50
C GLU A 149 0.63 -23.07 -7.08
N LYS A 150 0.30 -23.30 -5.79
CA LYS A 150 -0.47 -24.51 -5.49
C LYS A 150 -1.82 -24.26 -6.13
N ARG A 151 -2.05 -24.96 -7.23
CA ARG A 151 -3.29 -24.97 -8.03
C ARG A 151 -4.52 -25.04 -7.13
N GLU A 152 -5.15 -23.91 -6.87
CA GLU A 152 -6.57 -23.87 -6.63
C GLU A 152 -7.22 -23.43 -7.94
N SER A 153 -7.61 -24.46 -8.67
CA SER A 153 -8.39 -24.33 -9.88
C SER A 153 -9.74 -23.71 -9.54
N LYS A 154 -9.97 -22.47 -9.92
CA LYS A 154 -11.19 -21.93 -10.52
C LYS A 154 -11.10 -20.41 -10.70
N GLY A 155 -10.96 -20.00 -11.92
CA GLY A 155 -11.50 -18.72 -12.40
C GLY A 155 -10.72 -17.45 -12.04
N ASN A 156 -9.62 -17.15 -12.71
CA ASN A 156 -9.20 -15.76 -12.93
C ASN A 156 -8.47 -15.63 -14.28
N TYR A 157 -9.28 -15.63 -15.32
CA TYR A 157 -8.86 -15.27 -16.67
C TYR A 157 -9.00 -13.75 -16.82
N ILE A 158 -8.11 -12.98 -16.20
CA ILE A 158 -7.89 -11.58 -16.58
C ILE A 158 -6.51 -11.54 -17.22
N SER A 159 -6.58 -11.73 -18.37
CA SER A 159 -5.73 -12.23 -19.35
C SER A 159 -5.11 -11.08 -20.12
N THR A 160 -4.05 -11.40 -20.78
CA THR A 160 -3.48 -10.87 -22.01
C THR A 160 -4.42 -9.97 -22.84
N LYS A 161 -5.73 -10.15 -22.78
CA LYS A 161 -6.74 -9.39 -23.53
C LYS A 161 -6.91 -7.95 -23.01
N TYR A 162 -6.78 -7.70 -21.70
CA TYR A 162 -6.90 -6.34 -21.15
C TYR A 162 -5.58 -5.57 -21.30
N ILE A 163 -4.45 -6.23 -21.13
CA ILE A 163 -3.13 -5.65 -21.44
C ILE A 163 -3.05 -5.32 -22.95
N LYS A 164 -3.59 -6.18 -23.80
CA LYS A 164 -3.70 -5.94 -25.23
C LYS A 164 -4.62 -4.75 -25.53
N TYR A 165 -5.75 -4.62 -24.85
CA TYR A 165 -6.68 -3.47 -24.97
C TYR A 165 -6.01 -2.14 -24.56
N LEU A 166 -5.23 -2.11 -23.49
CA LEU A 166 -4.48 -0.92 -23.08
C LEU A 166 -3.41 -0.55 -24.12
N LYS A 167 -2.70 -1.54 -24.67
CA LYS A 167 -1.72 -1.33 -25.74
C LYS A 167 -2.35 -0.85 -27.04
N GLU A 168 -3.53 -1.35 -27.41
CA GLU A 168 -4.26 -0.93 -28.61
C GLU A 168 -4.81 0.49 -28.47
N LYS A 169 -5.22 0.93 -27.27
CA LYS A 169 -5.63 2.31 -27.01
C LYS A 169 -4.47 3.31 -27.10
N GLN A 170 -3.27 2.92 -26.67
CA GLN A 170 -2.06 3.76 -26.81
C GLN A 170 -1.67 3.91 -28.29
N ASN A 171 -1.77 2.85 -29.07
CA ASN A 171 -1.46 2.90 -30.52
C ASN A 171 -2.55 3.63 -31.33
N GLY A 172 -3.78 3.73 -30.85
CA GLY A 172 -4.87 4.47 -31.50
C GLY A 172 -4.78 5.98 -31.36
N LYS A 173 -4.12 6.49 -30.33
CA LYS A 173 -3.88 7.94 -30.15
C LYS A 173 -2.88 8.55 -31.16
N ILE A 174 -2.12 7.72 -31.85
CA ILE A 174 -1.11 8.19 -32.85
C ILE A 174 -1.74 8.38 -34.26
N ARG A 175 -2.99 7.99 -34.48
CA ARG A 175 -3.61 8.04 -35.85
C ARG A 175 -4.67 9.12 -36.05
N SER A 176 -4.84 10.07 -35.13
CA SER A 176 -5.84 11.14 -35.28
C SER A 176 -5.28 12.56 -35.45
N ASN A 177 -4.02 12.69 -35.86
CA ASN A 177 -3.45 13.97 -36.30
C ASN A 177 -2.77 13.78 -37.67
N ASN A 178 -3.57 13.78 -38.72
CA ASN A 178 -3.24 14.18 -40.08
C ASN A 178 -4.52 14.68 -40.76
#